data_b223352a57cb5cd16cf246befbec2950
#
_entry.id   b223352a57cb5cd16cf246befbec2950
#
_cell.length_a   1.000
_cell.length_b   1.000
_cell.length_c   1.000
_cell.angle_alpha   90.00
_cell.angle_beta   90.00
_cell.angle_gamma   90.00
#
_symmetry.space_group_name_H-M   'P 1'
#
loop_
_entity.id
_entity.type
_entity.pdbx_description
1 polymer ?
#
loop_
_entity_poly.entity_id
_entity_poly.type
_entity_poly.pdbx_seq_one_letter_code
_entity_poly.pdbx_strand_id
1 'polypeptide(L)'
;DCVCAALQVTGVISAMACGGKQAAVSHTLYSYFCCVHPELAAGFLHGELVGSTLVYQLAVNGAQKEEQEALNRVLRALGMPTCLEELGLKETPEEADRIFAFLAERMPVETPKELQRLRGESDVLFHGLRDSAGKLQTKRGEAHETGI
;
A
#
# COMPACT_ATOMS: atom_id res chain seq x y z
N ASP A 1 -3.49 -20.86 18.70
CA ASP A 1 -4.29 -20.84 17.46
C ASP A 1 -4.26 -19.49 16.80
N CYS A 2 -3.28 -19.28 15.88
CA CYS A 2 -3.12 -18.03 15.14
C CYS A 2 -4.38 -17.61 14.37
N VAL A 3 -5.15 -18.57 13.83
CA VAL A 3 -6.37 -18.28 13.06
C VAL A 3 -7.44 -17.65 13.94
N CYS A 4 -7.68 -18.19 15.14
CA CYS A 4 -8.65 -17.61 16.07
C CYS A 4 -8.22 -16.22 16.53
N ALA A 5 -6.94 -16.02 16.84
CA ALA A 5 -6.41 -14.72 17.21
C ALA A 5 -6.55 -13.69 16.06
N ALA A 6 -6.22 -14.09 14.83
CA ALA A 6 -6.39 -13.24 13.66
C ALA A 6 -7.86 -12.84 13.44
N LEU A 7 -8.79 -13.79 13.53
CA LEU A 7 -10.23 -13.51 13.38
C LEU A 7 -10.76 -12.59 14.49
N GLN A 8 -10.35 -12.81 15.74
CA GLN A 8 -10.76 -11.96 16.86
C GLN A 8 -10.21 -10.55 16.73
N VAL A 9 -8.91 -10.40 16.47
CA VAL A 9 -8.27 -9.08 16.31
C VAL A 9 -8.86 -8.35 15.13
N THR A 10 -9.00 -9.01 13.97
CA THR A 10 -9.59 -8.40 12.78
C THR A 10 -11.04 -8.02 13.01
N GLY A 11 -11.82 -8.87 13.67
CA GLY A 11 -13.22 -8.59 14.00
C GLY A 11 -13.37 -7.39 14.94
N VAL A 12 -12.54 -7.30 15.97
CA VAL A 12 -12.54 -6.15 16.91
C VAL A 12 -12.12 -4.86 16.20
N ILE A 13 -11.04 -4.89 15.41
CA ILE A 13 -10.58 -3.73 14.64
C ILE A 13 -11.65 -3.27 13.65
N SER A 14 -12.29 -4.21 12.93
CA SER A 14 -13.38 -3.88 12.01
C SER A 14 -14.58 -3.28 12.72
N ALA A 15 -14.96 -3.81 13.89
CA ALA A 15 -16.05 -3.27 14.69
C ALA A 15 -15.74 -1.86 15.21
N MET A 16 -14.50 -1.62 15.64
CA MET A 16 -14.05 -0.30 16.08
C MET A 16 -13.96 0.71 14.92
N ALA A 17 -13.64 0.25 13.72
CA ALA A 17 -13.55 1.08 12.52
C ALA A 17 -14.93 1.41 11.93
N CYS A 18 -15.96 0.61 12.19
CA CYS A 18 -17.35 0.84 11.77
C CYS A 18 -17.98 2.06 12.47
N GLY A 19 -17.52 3.24 12.18
CA GLY A 19 -17.97 4.52 12.76
C GLY A 19 -16.85 5.56 12.82
N GLY A 20 -15.63 5.14 12.53
CA GLY A 20 -14.50 6.05 12.32
C GLY A 20 -14.44 6.54 10.88
N LYS A 21 -14.19 7.82 10.70
CA LYS A 21 -13.92 8.46 9.39
C LYS A 21 -12.56 8.07 8.78
N GLN A 22 -11.92 7.01 9.26
CA GLN A 22 -10.64 6.55 8.72
C GLN A 22 -10.89 5.73 7.47
N ALA A 23 -10.68 6.35 6.35
CA ALA A 23 -10.69 5.66 5.08
C ALA A 23 -9.51 4.69 4.99
N ALA A 24 -9.81 3.43 4.77
CA ALA A 24 -8.80 2.41 4.49
C ALA A 24 -8.33 2.56 3.04
N VAL A 25 -7.39 3.48 2.80
CA VAL A 25 -6.86 3.81 1.47
C VAL A 25 -6.39 2.54 0.74
N SER A 26 -5.71 1.64 1.46
CA SER A 26 -5.21 0.39 0.90
C SER A 26 -6.31 -0.52 0.37
N HIS A 27 -7.45 -0.61 1.04
CA HIS A 27 -8.59 -1.39 0.54
C HIS A 27 -9.32 -0.72 -0.61
N THR A 28 -9.35 0.61 -0.63
CA THR A 28 -9.88 1.36 -1.79
C THR A 28 -8.99 1.17 -3.01
N LEU A 29 -7.66 1.17 -2.82
CA LEU A 29 -6.70 0.87 -3.89
C LEU A 29 -6.79 -0.60 -4.36
N TYR A 30 -7.00 -1.55 -3.45
CA TYR A 30 -7.31 -2.92 -3.84
C TYR A 30 -8.54 -2.98 -4.78
N SER A 31 -9.60 -2.25 -4.46
CA SER A 31 -10.78 -2.15 -5.32
C SER A 31 -10.44 -1.50 -6.68
N TYR A 32 -9.54 -0.50 -6.68
CA TYR A 32 -9.02 0.10 -7.91
C TYR A 32 -8.34 -0.95 -8.79
N PHE A 33 -7.43 -1.76 -8.24
CA PHE A 33 -6.75 -2.79 -9.00
C PHE A 33 -7.72 -3.80 -9.60
N CYS A 34 -8.69 -4.26 -8.82
CA CYS A 34 -9.70 -5.20 -9.31
C CYS A 34 -10.58 -4.63 -10.43
N CYS A 35 -10.92 -3.34 -10.36
CA CYS A 35 -11.81 -2.70 -11.33
C CYS A 35 -11.09 -2.22 -12.59
N VAL A 36 -9.87 -1.70 -12.46
CA VAL A 36 -9.16 -1.00 -13.54
C VAL A 36 -8.05 -1.89 -14.14
N HIS A 37 -7.41 -2.72 -13.33
CA HIS A 37 -6.32 -3.61 -13.72
C HIS A 37 -6.60 -5.07 -13.30
N PRO A 38 -7.70 -5.70 -13.77
CA PRO A 38 -8.10 -7.03 -13.32
C PRO A 38 -7.05 -8.12 -13.62
N GLU A 39 -6.32 -7.99 -14.73
CA GLU A 39 -5.26 -8.92 -15.09
C GLU A 39 -4.07 -8.84 -14.13
N LEU A 40 -3.70 -7.62 -13.73
CA LEU A 40 -2.69 -7.41 -12.70
C LEU A 40 -3.18 -7.99 -11.37
N ALA A 41 -4.41 -7.68 -10.97
CA ALA A 41 -4.99 -8.13 -9.70
C ALA A 41 -5.04 -9.67 -9.61
N ALA A 42 -5.30 -10.36 -10.71
CA ALA A 42 -5.32 -11.83 -10.78
C ALA A 42 -3.93 -12.48 -10.55
N GLY A 43 -2.85 -11.72 -10.72
CA GLY A 43 -1.47 -12.20 -10.54
C GLY A 43 -0.98 -12.17 -9.08
N PHE A 44 -1.74 -11.58 -8.15
CA PHE A 44 -1.35 -11.39 -6.76
C PHE A 44 -2.43 -11.86 -5.78
N LEU A 45 -2.01 -12.21 -4.57
CA LEU A 45 -2.96 -12.46 -3.49
C LEU A 45 -3.55 -11.14 -2.98
N HIS A 46 -4.77 -11.21 -2.42
CA HIS A 46 -5.43 -10.04 -1.80
C HIS A 46 -4.51 -9.31 -0.80
N GLY A 47 -3.83 -10.07 0.06
CA GLY A 47 -2.92 -9.51 1.06
C GLY A 47 -1.70 -8.80 0.45
N GLU A 48 -1.20 -9.27 -0.69
CA GLU A 48 -0.09 -8.64 -1.39
C GLU A 48 -0.52 -7.31 -2.01
N LEU A 49 -1.69 -7.27 -2.65
CA LEU A 49 -2.26 -6.03 -3.21
C LEU A 49 -2.56 -4.99 -2.13
N VAL A 50 -3.15 -5.39 -1.00
CA VAL A 50 -3.37 -4.48 0.14
C VAL A 50 -2.04 -4.09 0.76
N GLY A 51 -1.14 -5.03 0.95
CA GLY A 51 0.19 -4.84 1.54
C GLY A 51 1.04 -3.82 0.80
N SER A 52 0.98 -3.85 -0.54
CA SER A 52 1.76 -2.95 -1.40
C SER A 52 1.48 -1.46 -1.17
N THR A 53 0.36 -1.12 -0.58
CA THR A 53 -0.10 0.26 -0.35
C THR A 53 -0.17 0.65 1.13
N LEU A 54 0.19 -0.25 2.06
CA LEU A 54 0.11 0.03 3.50
C LEU A 54 1.09 1.10 3.96
N VAL A 55 2.29 1.15 3.39
CA VAL A 55 3.28 2.19 3.71
C VAL A 55 2.78 3.56 3.28
N TYR A 56 2.19 3.64 2.09
CA TYR A 56 1.51 4.83 1.60
C TYR A 56 0.34 5.24 2.52
N GLN A 57 -0.48 4.29 2.97
CA GLN A 57 -1.55 4.59 3.91
C GLN A 57 -1.02 5.19 5.22
N LEU A 58 0.09 4.67 5.76
CA LEU A 58 0.74 5.26 6.94
C LEU A 58 1.21 6.69 6.67
N ALA A 59 1.86 6.94 5.53
CA ALA A 59 2.32 8.27 5.14
C ALA A 59 1.15 9.26 5.05
N VAL A 60 0.07 8.89 4.34
CA VAL A 60 -1.16 9.68 4.26
C VAL A 60 -1.78 9.93 5.63
N ASN A 61 -1.73 8.98 6.54
CA ASN A 61 -2.24 9.14 7.92
C ASN A 61 -1.31 9.97 8.82
N GLY A 62 -0.16 10.42 8.31
CA GLY A 62 0.80 11.24 9.03
C GLY A 62 1.64 10.48 10.05
N ALA A 63 1.80 9.16 9.86
CA ALA A 63 2.70 8.35 10.66
C ALA A 63 4.14 8.85 10.54
N GLN A 64 4.91 8.73 11.61
CA GLN A 64 6.31 9.10 11.60
C GLN A 64 7.10 8.21 10.63
N LYS A 65 8.20 8.74 10.09
CA LYS A 65 9.02 8.02 9.10
C LYS A 65 9.54 6.69 9.64
N GLU A 66 9.89 6.65 10.92
CA GLU A 66 10.36 5.46 11.62
C GLU A 66 9.31 4.34 11.64
N GLU A 67 8.03 4.69 11.77
CA GLU A 67 6.91 3.73 11.73
C GLU A 67 6.71 3.20 10.31
N GLN A 68 6.78 4.08 9.32
CA GLN A 68 6.72 3.69 7.91
C GLN A 68 7.86 2.74 7.54
N GLU A 69 9.09 3.05 7.95
CA GLU A 69 10.26 2.21 7.74
C GLU A 69 10.16 0.86 8.47
N ALA A 70 9.61 0.85 9.69
CA ALA A 70 9.40 -0.38 10.44
C ALA A 70 8.42 -1.31 9.71
N LEU A 71 7.29 -0.79 9.24
CA LEU A 71 6.34 -1.57 8.45
C LEU A 71 6.95 -2.05 7.13
N ASN A 72 7.66 -1.17 6.42
CA ASN A 72 8.32 -1.51 5.17
C ASN A 72 9.31 -2.68 5.35
N ARG A 73 10.11 -2.67 6.43
CA ARG A 73 11.02 -3.78 6.75
C ARG A 73 10.28 -5.10 6.96
N VAL A 74 9.15 -5.08 7.66
CA VAL A 74 8.34 -6.29 7.90
C VAL A 74 7.79 -6.84 6.59
N LEU A 75 7.16 -5.99 5.76
CA LEU A 75 6.59 -6.40 4.47
C LEU A 75 7.68 -6.97 3.55
N ARG A 76 8.83 -6.34 3.48
CA ARG A 76 9.97 -6.85 2.70
C ARG A 76 10.54 -8.16 3.23
N ALA A 77 10.60 -8.35 4.55
CA ALA A 77 11.02 -9.61 5.15
C ALA A 77 10.07 -10.77 4.82
N LEU A 78 8.80 -10.46 4.56
CA LEU A 78 7.78 -11.40 4.10
C LEU A 78 7.79 -11.59 2.57
N GLY A 79 8.65 -10.91 1.83
CA GLY A 79 8.70 -10.95 0.37
C GLY A 79 7.54 -10.24 -0.32
N MET A 80 6.80 -9.39 0.40
CA MET A 80 5.64 -8.69 -0.13
C MET A 80 6.04 -7.43 -0.91
N PRO A 81 5.29 -7.07 -1.97
CA PRO A 81 5.45 -5.79 -2.64
C PRO A 81 5.06 -4.64 -1.68
N THR A 82 5.75 -3.51 -1.80
CA THR A 82 5.56 -2.34 -0.91
C THR A 82 5.24 -1.05 -1.66
N CYS A 83 5.10 -1.12 -2.99
CA CYS A 83 4.71 0.00 -3.85
C CYS A 83 4.11 -0.50 -5.17
N LEU A 84 3.55 0.41 -5.97
CA LEU A 84 2.88 0.06 -7.23
C LEU A 84 3.85 -0.39 -8.31
N GLU A 85 5.05 0.15 -8.34
CA GLU A 85 6.07 -0.24 -9.32
C GLU A 85 6.47 -1.72 -9.17
N GLU A 86 6.46 -2.24 -7.96
CA GLU A 86 6.71 -3.67 -7.68
C GLU A 86 5.55 -4.57 -8.09
N LEU A 87 4.35 -4.03 -8.26
CA LEU A 87 3.22 -4.71 -8.90
C LEU A 87 3.27 -4.64 -10.43
N GLY A 88 4.18 -3.83 -11.00
CA GLY A 88 4.29 -3.59 -12.44
C GLY A 88 3.52 -2.37 -12.94
N LEU A 89 2.91 -1.57 -12.05
CA LEU A 89 2.27 -0.30 -12.39
C LEU A 89 3.30 0.83 -12.39
N LYS A 90 3.51 1.43 -13.56
CA LYS A 90 4.41 2.57 -13.71
C LYS A 90 3.69 3.87 -13.40
N GLU A 91 4.42 4.80 -12.79
CA GLU A 91 3.93 6.16 -12.64
C GLU A 91 3.84 6.84 -14.00
N THR A 92 2.62 7.20 -14.39
CA THR A 92 2.35 8.13 -15.48
C THR A 92 1.34 9.17 -14.98
N PRO A 93 1.32 10.39 -15.56
CA PRO A 93 0.33 11.40 -15.17
C PRO A 93 -1.11 10.88 -15.26
N GLU A 94 -1.41 10.12 -16.31
CA GLU A 94 -2.73 9.56 -16.56
C GLU A 94 -3.12 8.51 -15.51
N GLU A 95 -2.17 7.66 -15.12
CA GLU A 95 -2.40 6.63 -14.09
C GLU A 95 -2.58 7.26 -12.72
N ALA A 96 -1.74 8.23 -12.38
CA ALA A 96 -1.85 8.99 -11.13
C ALA A 96 -3.21 9.70 -11.04
N ASP A 97 -3.62 10.40 -12.10
CA ASP A 97 -4.92 11.08 -12.12
C ASP A 97 -6.09 10.10 -12.00
N ARG A 98 -6.02 8.94 -12.62
CA ARG A 98 -7.04 7.89 -12.52
C ARG A 98 -7.15 7.33 -11.09
N ILE A 99 -6.02 7.06 -10.45
CA ILE A 99 -5.97 6.60 -9.06
C ILE A 99 -6.61 7.64 -8.13
N PHE A 100 -6.18 8.90 -8.22
CA PHE A 100 -6.67 9.94 -7.33
C PHE A 100 -8.12 10.33 -7.59
N ALA A 101 -8.59 10.25 -8.83
CA ALA A 101 -10.02 10.39 -9.14
C ALA A 101 -10.84 9.26 -8.50
N PHE A 102 -10.39 8.02 -8.60
CA PHE A 102 -11.03 6.86 -7.99
C PHE A 102 -11.07 6.96 -6.46
N LEU A 103 -9.98 7.39 -5.84
CA LEU A 103 -9.93 7.61 -4.40
C LEU A 103 -10.89 8.73 -3.98
N ALA A 104 -10.92 9.84 -4.71
CA ALA A 104 -11.82 10.97 -4.42
C ALA A 104 -13.31 10.60 -4.53
N GLU A 105 -13.67 9.71 -5.45
CA GLU A 105 -15.04 9.23 -5.62
C GLU A 105 -15.48 8.27 -4.51
N ARG A 106 -14.58 7.43 -4.02
CA ARG A 106 -14.93 6.30 -3.15
C ARG A 106 -14.56 6.47 -1.70
N MET A 107 -13.74 7.46 -1.40
CA MET A 107 -13.38 7.79 -0.03
C MET A 107 -14.17 9.03 0.43
N PRO A 108 -14.49 9.13 1.72
CA PRO A 108 -15.10 10.33 2.28
C PRO A 108 -14.06 11.47 2.33
N VAL A 109 -13.64 11.95 1.17
CA VAL A 109 -12.76 13.11 1.05
C VAL A 109 -13.63 14.35 1.21
N GLU A 110 -13.68 14.87 2.42
CA GLU A 110 -14.55 16.02 2.76
C GLU A 110 -13.91 17.36 2.39
N THR A 111 -12.60 17.40 2.16
CA THR A 111 -11.87 18.65 1.93
C THR A 111 -10.83 18.55 0.82
N PRO A 112 -10.56 19.66 0.08
CA PRO A 112 -9.47 19.73 -0.88
C PRO A 112 -8.09 19.42 -0.26
N LYS A 113 -7.92 19.70 1.05
CA LYS A 113 -6.67 19.40 1.77
C LYS A 113 -6.40 17.91 1.90
N GLU A 114 -7.43 17.09 2.08
CA GLU A 114 -7.29 15.63 2.15
C GLU A 114 -6.85 15.06 0.80
N LEU A 115 -7.45 15.54 -0.29
CA LEU A 115 -7.04 15.13 -1.64
C LEU A 115 -5.60 15.59 -1.94
N GLN A 116 -5.22 16.79 -1.52
CA GLN A 116 -3.85 17.29 -1.65
C GLN A 116 -2.86 16.44 -0.86
N ARG A 117 -3.25 15.97 0.32
CA ARG A 117 -2.43 15.07 1.15
C ARG A 117 -2.25 13.71 0.50
N LEU A 118 -3.32 13.12 -0.05
CA LEU A 118 -3.24 11.89 -0.85
C LEU A 118 -2.25 12.03 -2.01
N ARG A 119 -2.35 13.12 -2.79
CA ARG A 119 -1.44 13.41 -3.90
C ARG A 119 -0.02 13.73 -3.45
N GLY A 120 0.14 14.35 -2.29
CA GLY A 120 1.45 14.73 -1.74
C GLY A 120 2.36 13.53 -1.44
N GLU A 121 1.77 12.36 -1.16
CA GLU A 121 2.49 11.13 -0.87
C GLU A 121 2.58 10.17 -2.08
N SER A 122 2.34 10.67 -3.31
CA SER A 122 2.32 9.84 -4.53
C SER A 122 3.66 9.13 -4.78
N ASP A 123 4.79 9.74 -4.43
CA ASP A 123 6.11 9.14 -4.57
C ASP A 123 6.23 7.85 -3.71
N VAL A 124 5.70 7.86 -2.49
CA VAL A 124 5.64 6.67 -1.64
C VAL A 124 4.72 5.61 -2.22
N LEU A 125 3.60 6.00 -2.83
CA LEU A 125 2.66 5.08 -3.46
C LEU A 125 3.30 4.34 -4.65
N PHE A 126 3.92 5.08 -5.56
CA PHE A 126 4.47 4.50 -6.79
C PHE A 126 5.82 3.83 -6.59
N HIS A 127 6.71 4.43 -5.83
CA HIS A 127 8.12 4.01 -5.73
C HIS A 127 8.52 3.47 -4.36
N GLY A 128 7.65 3.56 -3.35
CA GLY A 128 7.95 3.14 -1.99
C GLY A 128 8.90 4.08 -1.24
N LEU A 129 9.36 3.64 -0.07
CA LEU A 129 10.34 4.42 0.69
C LEU A 129 11.71 4.35 0.03
N ARG A 130 12.27 5.52 -0.26
CA ARG A 130 13.64 5.66 -0.75
C ARG A 130 14.58 5.91 0.41
N ASP A 131 15.79 5.34 0.34
CA ASP A 131 16.86 5.69 1.25
C ASP A 131 17.25 7.16 1.08
N SER A 132 17.83 7.75 2.11
CA SER A 132 18.40 9.11 2.09
C SER A 132 19.41 9.35 0.97
N ALA A 133 19.83 8.28 0.27
CA ALA A 133 20.70 8.27 -0.90
C ALA A 133 19.97 8.10 -2.24
N GLY A 134 18.61 8.14 -2.25
CA GLY A 134 17.82 8.02 -3.48
C GLY A 134 17.78 6.62 -4.12
N LYS A 135 18.23 5.58 -3.42
CA LYS A 135 18.17 4.20 -3.90
C LYS A 135 16.93 3.50 -3.31
N LEU A 136 16.17 2.81 -4.17
CA LEU A 136 15.13 1.88 -3.73
C LEU A 136 15.77 0.86 -2.77
N GLN A 137 15.12 0.59 -1.63
CA GLN A 137 15.57 -0.47 -0.70
C GLN A 137 15.29 -1.85 -1.29
N THR A 138 15.93 -2.17 -2.41
CA THR A 138 15.89 -3.48 -3.02
C THR A 138 17.05 -4.33 -2.50
N LYS A 139 16.80 -5.17 -1.50
CA LYS A 139 17.55 -6.42 -1.35
C LYS A 139 16.68 -7.56 -1.92
N ARG A 140 16.78 -7.80 -3.21
CA ARG A 140 16.61 -9.17 -3.71
C ARG A 140 17.76 -9.98 -3.14
N GLY A 141 17.42 -10.95 -2.31
CA GLY A 141 18.39 -11.94 -1.86
C GLY A 141 19.03 -12.59 -3.08
N GLU A 142 20.36 -12.54 -3.13
CA GLU A 142 21.14 -13.39 -3.98
C GLU A 142 20.81 -14.83 -3.58
N ALA A 143 20.02 -15.51 -4.41
CA ALA A 143 19.81 -16.94 -4.31
C ALA A 143 21.18 -17.60 -4.54
N HIS A 144 21.64 -18.34 -3.55
CA HIS A 144 22.72 -19.27 -3.56
C HIS A 144 22.82 -20.02 -4.90
N GLU A 145 23.79 -19.63 -5.73
CA GLU A 145 24.46 -20.59 -6.60
C GLU A 145 25.51 -21.29 -5.74
N THR A 146 25.17 -22.45 -5.21
CA THR A 146 26.13 -23.48 -4.85
C THR A 146 25.96 -24.59 -5.86
N GLY A 147 26.82 -24.53 -6.87
CA GLY A 147 27.14 -25.74 -7.63
C GLY A 147 27.80 -26.79 -6.71
N ILE A 148 27.38 -28.01 -6.86
CA ILE A 148 28.14 -29.24 -7.13
C ILE A 148 27.11 -30.30 -7.49
#